data_73a4afef01c3c23bb86f0095495deb4b
#
_entry.id   73a4afef01c3c23bb86f0095495deb4b
#
_cell.length_a   1.000
_cell.length_b   1.000
_cell.length_c   1.000
_cell.angle_alpha   90.00
_cell.angle_beta   90.00
_cell.angle_gamma   90.00
#
_symmetry.space_group_name_H-M   'P 1'
#
loop_
_entity.id
_entity.type
_entity.pdbx_description
1 polymer ?
#
loop_
_entity_poly.entity_id
_entity_poly.type
_entity_poly.pdbx_seq_one_letter_code
_entity_poly.pdbx_strand_id
1 'polypeptide(L)'
;MRLADDPAQAARGADLVVTDVWASMGSEAEALHRKQQFGGFQVTSGLMAQAATDALFMHCLPAHRGEEVTADVIDSSASVVWQEAENRMHSQKALIEFLLS
;
A
#
# COMPACT_ATOMS: atom_id res chain seq x y z
N MET A 1 10.72 14.57 -4.99
CA MET A 1 9.74 13.57 -5.47
C MET A 1 10.04 13.27 -6.94
N ARG A 2 9.98 11.98 -7.34
CA ARG A 2 10.12 11.53 -8.72
C ARG A 2 8.84 10.85 -9.15
N LEU A 3 8.40 11.10 -10.37
CA LEU A 3 7.27 10.40 -10.98
C LEU A 3 7.82 9.37 -11.97
N ALA A 4 7.16 8.22 -12.03
CA ALA A 4 7.47 7.16 -12.99
C ALA A 4 6.16 6.55 -13.50
N ASP A 5 6.14 6.24 -14.79
CA ASP A 5 4.98 5.61 -15.42
C ASP A 5 4.99 4.08 -15.26
N ASP A 6 6.16 3.53 -14.95
CA ASP A 6 6.36 2.09 -14.73
C ASP A 6 6.55 1.81 -13.23
N PRO A 7 5.64 1.03 -12.61
CA PRO A 7 5.75 0.68 -11.19
C PRO A 7 7.05 -0.02 -10.83
N ALA A 8 7.56 -0.89 -11.69
CA ALA A 8 8.82 -1.60 -11.45
C ALA A 8 10.00 -0.63 -11.37
N GLN A 9 10.00 0.40 -12.22
CA GLN A 9 11.02 1.45 -12.17
C GLN A 9 10.92 2.28 -10.89
N ALA A 10 9.68 2.61 -10.47
CA ALA A 10 9.45 3.35 -9.23
C ALA A 10 9.87 2.55 -7.99
N ALA A 11 9.61 1.25 -7.98
CA ALA A 11 9.92 0.37 -6.85
C ALA A 11 11.40 0.04 -6.72
N ARG A 12 12.21 0.23 -7.77
CA ARG A 12 13.61 -0.20 -7.78
C ARG A 12 14.40 0.38 -6.63
N GLY A 13 14.89 -0.51 -5.74
CA GLY A 13 15.70 -0.14 -4.58
C GLY A 13 14.93 0.59 -3.48
N ALA A 14 13.60 0.64 -3.54
CA ALA A 14 12.78 1.29 -2.51
C ALA A 14 12.84 0.52 -1.20
N ASP A 15 12.89 1.23 -0.09
CA ASP A 15 12.85 0.66 1.26
C ASP A 15 11.43 0.40 1.74
N LEU A 16 10.46 1.06 1.14
CA LEU A 16 9.05 0.97 1.48
C LEU A 16 8.20 1.04 0.22
N VAL A 17 7.28 0.10 0.07
CA VAL A 17 6.26 0.10 -0.98
C VAL A 17 4.90 0.32 -0.35
N VAL A 18 4.19 1.34 -0.81
CA VAL A 18 2.87 1.71 -0.29
C VAL A 18 1.87 1.69 -1.43
N THR A 19 0.70 1.14 -1.19
CA THR A 19 -0.43 1.20 -2.13
C THR A 19 -1.74 1.52 -1.41
N ASP A 20 -2.76 1.79 -2.17
CA ASP A 20 -4.11 2.05 -1.71
C ASP A 20 -5.10 1.39 -2.66
N VAL A 21 -6.37 1.36 -2.26
CA VAL A 21 -7.46 0.83 -3.10
C VAL A 21 -7.60 1.64 -4.39
N TRP A 22 -7.94 0.94 -5.47
CA TRP A 22 -8.18 1.60 -6.76
C TRP A 22 -9.53 2.30 -6.83
N ALA A 23 -10.52 1.81 -6.05
CA ALA A 23 -11.84 2.43 -5.95
C ALA A 23 -12.24 2.53 -4.48
N SER A 24 -12.54 3.74 -4.04
CA SER A 24 -12.99 4.00 -2.67
C SER A 24 -14.35 3.35 -2.41
N MET A 25 -14.64 3.07 -1.12
CA MET A 25 -15.94 2.58 -0.71
C MET A 25 -17.04 3.52 -1.19
N GLY A 26 -18.11 2.96 -1.79
CA GLY A 26 -19.18 3.73 -2.40
C GLY A 26 -19.01 4.06 -3.88
N SER A 27 -17.88 3.69 -4.48
CA SER A 27 -17.57 3.94 -5.90
C SER A 27 -17.58 2.65 -6.73
N GLU A 28 -18.45 1.71 -6.40
CA GLU A 28 -18.48 0.38 -7.04
C GLU A 28 -18.76 0.45 -8.55
N ALA A 29 -19.54 1.45 -8.99
CA ALA A 29 -19.81 1.66 -10.41
C ALA A 29 -18.55 1.97 -11.24
N GLU A 30 -17.55 2.59 -10.62
CA GLU A 30 -16.27 2.92 -11.25
C GLU A 30 -15.22 1.83 -11.08
N ALA A 31 -15.45 0.88 -10.17
CA ALA A 31 -14.46 -0.12 -9.77
C ALA A 31 -13.94 -0.93 -10.95
N LEU A 32 -14.85 -1.40 -11.83
CA LEU A 32 -14.48 -2.20 -13.00
C LEU A 32 -13.60 -1.41 -13.97
N HIS A 33 -13.95 -0.16 -14.23
CA HIS A 33 -13.18 0.71 -15.12
C HIS A 33 -11.78 1.00 -14.54
N ARG A 34 -11.69 1.29 -13.25
CA ARG A 34 -10.41 1.50 -12.56
C ARG A 34 -9.54 0.26 -12.53
N LYS A 35 -10.13 -0.92 -12.33
CA LYS A 35 -9.40 -2.20 -12.41
C LYS A 35 -8.71 -2.39 -13.76
N GLN A 36 -9.40 -2.04 -14.84
CA GLN A 36 -8.83 -2.12 -16.19
C GLN A 36 -7.68 -1.12 -16.39
N GLN A 37 -7.80 0.08 -15.86
CA GLN A 37 -6.78 1.12 -15.96
C GLN A 37 -5.56 0.84 -15.08
N PHE A 38 -5.76 0.31 -13.87
CA PHE A 38 -4.70 0.14 -12.88
C PHE A 38 -4.13 -1.28 -12.81
N GLY A 39 -4.56 -2.19 -13.68
CA GLY A 39 -4.13 -3.60 -13.64
C GLY A 39 -2.60 -3.80 -13.65
N GLY A 40 -1.87 -2.94 -14.34
CA GLY A 40 -0.41 -2.95 -14.36
C GLY A 40 0.28 -2.38 -13.10
N PHE A 41 -0.50 -1.84 -12.17
CA PHE A 41 0.00 -1.20 -10.95
C PHE A 41 -0.25 -2.05 -9.69
N GLN A 42 -0.65 -3.30 -9.85
CA GLN A 42 -0.81 -4.22 -8.73
C GLN A 42 0.53 -4.49 -8.05
N VAL A 43 0.56 -4.42 -6.71
CA VAL A 43 1.74 -4.82 -5.95
C VAL A 43 1.77 -6.33 -5.83
N THR A 44 2.73 -6.93 -6.52
CA THR A 44 2.97 -8.38 -6.59
C THR A 44 4.29 -8.71 -5.92
N SER A 45 4.55 -10.00 -5.66
CA SER A 45 5.85 -10.46 -5.20
C SER A 45 6.96 -10.10 -6.20
N GLY A 46 6.66 -10.11 -7.50
CA GLY A 46 7.61 -9.68 -8.54
C GLY A 46 7.95 -8.19 -8.44
N LEU A 47 6.97 -7.35 -8.13
CA LEU A 47 7.21 -5.92 -7.89
C LEU A 47 8.03 -5.71 -6.62
N MET A 48 7.68 -6.39 -5.52
CA MET A 48 8.46 -6.32 -4.27
C MET A 48 9.90 -6.77 -4.46
N ALA A 49 10.16 -7.72 -5.35
CA ALA A 49 11.52 -8.16 -5.67
C ALA A 49 12.39 -7.08 -6.33
N GLN A 50 11.80 -6.05 -6.92
CA GLN A 50 12.52 -4.88 -7.45
C GLN A 50 12.95 -3.91 -6.35
N ALA A 51 12.27 -3.91 -5.22
CA ALA A 51 12.58 -3.09 -4.05
C ALA A 51 13.82 -3.63 -3.32
N ALA A 52 14.25 -2.93 -2.29
CA ALA A 52 15.34 -3.39 -1.44
C ALA A 52 15.00 -4.76 -0.81
N THR A 53 16.03 -5.55 -0.49
CA THR A 53 15.86 -6.92 0.04
C THR A 53 15.01 -6.96 1.32
N ASP A 54 15.11 -5.93 2.15
CA ASP A 54 14.39 -5.77 3.41
C ASP A 54 13.25 -4.76 3.32
N ALA A 55 12.79 -4.45 2.11
CA ALA A 55 11.69 -3.50 1.90
C ALA A 55 10.42 -3.93 2.61
N LEU A 56 9.72 -2.97 3.21
CA LEU A 56 8.44 -3.17 3.86
C LEU A 56 7.29 -2.83 2.92
N PHE A 57 6.14 -3.44 3.18
CA PHE A 57 4.89 -3.15 2.48
C PHE A 57 3.87 -2.53 3.44
N MET A 58 3.24 -1.44 3.03
CA MET A 58 2.19 -0.75 3.78
C MET A 58 0.93 -0.55 2.94
N HIS A 59 -0.20 -0.55 3.61
CA HIS A 59 -1.52 -0.28 3.05
C HIS A 59 -2.43 0.26 4.16
N CYS A 60 -3.12 1.34 3.89
CA CYS A 60 -3.97 2.00 4.90
C CYS A 60 -5.23 1.23 5.28
N LEU A 61 -5.52 0.13 4.58
CA LEU A 61 -6.71 -0.69 4.77
C LEU A 61 -8.04 0.11 4.64
N PRO A 62 -9.16 -0.51 4.21
CA PRO A 62 -9.28 -1.92 3.81
C PRO A 62 -8.55 -2.22 2.50
N ALA A 63 -8.09 -3.45 2.34
CA ALA A 63 -7.40 -3.91 1.14
C ALA A 63 -8.22 -4.94 0.37
N HIS A 64 -7.99 -5.03 -0.94
CA HIS A 64 -8.64 -6.00 -1.81
C HIS A 64 -7.59 -6.93 -2.40
N ARG A 65 -7.41 -8.10 -1.79
CA ARG A 65 -6.49 -9.13 -2.29
C ARG A 65 -6.85 -9.50 -3.73
N GLY A 66 -5.84 -9.48 -4.60
CA GLY A 66 -6.03 -9.74 -6.02
C GLY A 66 -6.34 -8.50 -6.87
N GLU A 67 -6.55 -7.35 -6.25
CA GLU A 67 -6.70 -6.06 -6.93
C GLU A 67 -5.40 -5.24 -6.81
N GLU A 68 -5.35 -4.25 -5.93
CA GLU A 68 -4.17 -3.39 -5.76
C GLU A 68 -2.96 -4.12 -5.17
N VAL A 69 -3.16 -5.24 -4.50
CA VAL A 69 -2.12 -6.06 -3.91
C VAL A 69 -2.50 -7.54 -3.97
N THR A 70 -1.51 -8.41 -4.17
CA THR A 70 -1.71 -9.85 -4.12
C THR A 70 -1.71 -10.36 -2.68
N ALA A 71 -2.39 -11.49 -2.43
CA ALA A 71 -2.49 -12.09 -1.10
C ALA A 71 -1.10 -12.44 -0.53
N ASP A 72 -0.22 -12.99 -1.36
CA ASP A 72 1.13 -13.38 -0.95
C ASP A 72 1.98 -12.18 -0.48
N VAL A 73 1.73 -10.98 -0.97
CA VAL A 73 2.42 -9.76 -0.51
C VAL A 73 1.83 -9.26 0.81
N ILE A 74 0.52 -9.04 0.87
CA ILE A 74 -0.11 -8.46 2.06
C ILE A 74 -0.01 -9.39 3.29
N ASP A 75 0.04 -10.71 3.06
CA ASP A 75 0.16 -11.71 4.11
C ASP A 75 1.62 -12.13 4.37
N SER A 76 2.60 -11.48 3.70
CA SER A 76 4.02 -11.78 3.86
C SER A 76 4.63 -11.19 5.12
N SER A 77 5.84 -11.64 5.45
CA SER A 77 6.63 -11.06 6.54
C SER A 77 7.08 -9.61 6.29
N ALA A 78 7.10 -9.16 5.03
CA ALA A 78 7.39 -7.78 4.68
C ALA A 78 6.21 -6.83 4.93
N SER A 79 5.00 -7.36 5.07
CA SER A 79 3.79 -6.57 5.30
C SER A 79 3.72 -6.11 6.75
N VAL A 80 3.59 -4.80 6.95
CA VAL A 80 3.43 -4.17 8.27
C VAL A 80 2.07 -3.48 8.41
N VAL A 81 1.08 -3.94 7.65
CA VAL A 81 -0.25 -3.31 7.59
C VAL A 81 -0.96 -3.29 8.95
N TRP A 82 -0.75 -4.32 9.78
CA TRP A 82 -1.37 -4.41 11.10
C TRP A 82 -0.71 -3.44 12.08
N GLN A 83 0.61 -3.34 12.06
CA GLN A 83 1.35 -2.34 12.85
C GLN A 83 1.00 -0.92 12.43
N GLU A 84 0.86 -0.68 11.13
CA GLU A 84 0.41 0.60 10.60
C GLU A 84 -0.99 0.97 11.11
N ALA A 85 -1.94 0.03 11.05
CA ALA A 85 -3.31 0.24 11.53
C ALA A 85 -3.34 0.53 13.03
N GLU A 86 -2.58 -0.20 13.84
CA GLU A 86 -2.47 0.03 15.28
C GLU A 86 -1.82 1.38 15.59
N ASN A 87 -0.72 1.69 14.93
CA ASN A 87 0.04 2.92 15.17
C ASN A 87 -0.72 4.18 14.75
N ARG A 88 -1.69 4.08 13.89
CA ARG A 88 -2.59 5.19 13.58
C ARG A 88 -3.29 5.70 14.83
N MET A 89 -3.77 4.79 15.68
CA MET A 89 -4.38 5.13 16.97
C MET A 89 -3.35 5.76 17.92
N HIS A 90 -2.21 5.11 18.07
CA HIS A 90 -1.17 5.56 19.01
C HIS A 90 -0.58 6.93 18.62
N SER A 91 -0.32 7.16 17.34
CA SER A 91 0.24 8.44 16.88
C SER A 91 -0.76 9.59 17.02
N GLN A 92 -2.04 9.34 16.73
CA GLN A 92 -3.09 10.34 16.93
C GLN A 92 -3.30 10.66 18.42
N LYS A 93 -3.28 9.64 19.28
CA LYS A 93 -3.34 9.83 20.73
C LYS A 93 -2.17 10.70 21.22
N ALA A 94 -0.95 10.35 20.83
CA ALA A 94 0.24 11.08 21.20
C ALA A 94 0.20 12.54 20.73
N LEU A 95 -0.31 12.78 19.52
CA LEU A 95 -0.47 14.13 19.00
C LEU A 95 -1.46 14.95 19.82
N ILE A 96 -2.60 14.35 20.17
CA ILE A 96 -3.60 15.01 21.02
C ILE A 96 -3.01 15.36 22.38
N GLU A 97 -2.31 14.44 23.04
CA GLU A 97 -1.61 14.69 24.30
C GLU A 97 -0.64 15.85 24.18
N PHE A 98 0.18 15.87 23.13
CA PHE A 98 1.14 16.93 22.87
C PHE A 98 0.46 18.29 22.70
N LEU A 99 -0.65 18.34 21.95
CA LEU A 99 -1.37 19.61 21.70
C LEU A 99 -2.12 20.14 22.92
N LEU A 100 -2.51 19.28 23.84
CA LEU A 100 -3.27 19.64 25.04
C LEU A 100 -2.38 19.87 26.27
N SER A 101 -1.12 19.55 26.20
CA SER A 101 -0.19 19.70 27.33
C SER A 101 0.42 21.11 27.45
#